data_42c1847ee846c806d0f213d96564f9d2
#
_entry.id   42c1847ee846c806d0f213d96564f9d2
#
_cell.length_a   1.000
_cell.length_b   1.000
_cell.length_c   1.000
_cell.angle_alpha   90.00
_cell.angle_beta   90.00
_cell.angle_gamma   90.00
#
_symmetry.space_group_name_H-M   'P 1'
#
loop_
_entity.id
_entity.type
_entity.pdbx_description
1 polymer ?
#
loop_
_entity_poly.entity_id
_entity_poly.type
_entity_poly.pdbx_seq_one_letter_code
_entity_poly.pdbx_strand_id
1 'polypeptide(L)'
;RYIGTANTAPTVEELEAAITPATAAVFYVIFFGRDASLPLETMVEVAHRHGVPVIVDAAAQNPPAENLWKFTGMGADLVIFSGGKTMRGPQDSGLIVGKKEWIDRCRRWGPPTDGVCRGCKTSRESIVGLYKAVQLYLQRDEATLMRTLNRRCAAFERTLRDCGFIQITRTQEGPVGQVMARTYAVMPYGSAKDLADKMRANGIYIGAEPGNRILLNPLMVTPAQVKTVCETLTTCMQQIKEEL
;
A
#
# COMPACT_ATOMS: atom_id res chain seq x y z
N ARG A 1 1.25 23.05 -5.11
CA ARG A 1 0.72 22.95 -6.48
C ARG A 1 0.69 21.50 -6.89
N TYR A 2 -0.42 21.05 -7.48
CA TYR A 2 -0.53 19.71 -8.09
C TYR A 2 -0.24 19.84 -9.58
N ILE A 3 0.38 18.80 -10.16
CA ILE A 3 0.61 18.64 -11.60
C ILE A 3 0.03 17.30 -12.05
N GLY A 4 -0.41 17.21 -13.30
CA GLY A 4 -1.17 16.05 -13.78
C GLY A 4 -2.58 15.99 -13.21
N THR A 5 -3.28 14.90 -13.47
CA THR A 5 -4.63 14.61 -12.97
C THR A 5 -4.70 13.20 -12.38
N ALA A 6 -5.85 12.81 -11.82
CA ALA A 6 -6.05 11.46 -11.29
C ALA A 6 -5.89 10.35 -12.35
N ASN A 7 -6.00 10.69 -13.66
CA ASN A 7 -6.02 9.75 -14.77
C ASN A 7 -4.95 10.03 -15.84
N THR A 8 -4.18 11.10 -15.70
CA THR A 8 -3.19 11.52 -16.69
C THR A 8 -1.90 11.92 -16.01
N ALA A 9 -0.81 11.25 -16.34
CA ALA A 9 0.52 11.63 -15.87
C ALA A 9 0.87 13.05 -16.35
N PRO A 10 1.57 13.85 -15.53
CA PRO A 10 2.14 15.10 -15.99
C PRO A 10 3.23 14.81 -17.04
N THR A 11 3.50 15.78 -17.91
CA THR A 11 4.68 15.73 -18.77
C THR A 11 5.91 16.26 -18.04
N VAL A 12 7.10 16.02 -18.62
CA VAL A 12 8.36 16.57 -18.08
C VAL A 12 8.31 18.10 -18.12
N GLU A 13 7.76 18.68 -19.21
CA GLU A 13 7.63 20.12 -19.38
C GLU A 13 6.68 20.74 -18.33
N GLU A 14 5.59 20.05 -18.00
CA GLU A 14 4.68 20.49 -16.94
C GLU A 14 5.36 20.47 -15.57
N LEU A 15 6.18 19.44 -15.29
CA LEU A 15 6.97 19.37 -14.06
C LEU A 15 7.99 20.51 -14.01
N GLU A 16 8.75 20.72 -15.08
CA GLU A 16 9.73 21.82 -15.17
C GLU A 16 9.09 23.19 -14.96
N ALA A 17 7.98 23.44 -15.66
CA ALA A 17 7.23 24.70 -15.51
C ALA A 17 6.58 24.88 -14.11
N ALA A 18 6.40 23.82 -13.36
CA ALA A 18 5.87 23.90 -12.00
C ALA A 18 6.93 24.23 -10.96
N ILE A 19 8.21 23.95 -11.24
CA ILE A 19 9.32 24.25 -10.35
C ILE A 19 9.69 25.75 -10.48
N THR A 20 9.75 26.43 -9.35
CA THR A 20 10.08 27.85 -9.26
C THR A 20 11.11 28.06 -8.15
N PRO A 21 11.73 29.26 -8.03
CA PRO A 21 12.60 29.58 -6.90
C PRO A 21 11.94 29.43 -5.50
N ALA A 22 10.61 29.38 -5.45
CA ALA A 22 9.85 29.16 -4.21
C ALA A 22 9.52 27.67 -3.97
N THR A 23 9.91 26.76 -4.86
CA THR A 23 9.65 25.33 -4.70
C THR A 23 10.60 24.72 -3.67
N ALA A 24 10.05 24.26 -2.55
CA ALA A 24 10.82 23.66 -1.45
C ALA A 24 11.15 22.18 -1.67
N ALA A 25 10.27 21.43 -2.32
CA ALA A 25 10.43 20.01 -2.63
C ALA A 25 9.45 19.58 -3.71
N VAL A 26 9.77 18.49 -4.41
CA VAL A 26 8.82 17.69 -5.17
C VAL A 26 8.32 16.56 -4.28
N PHE A 27 7.01 16.45 -4.07
CA PHE A 27 6.39 15.37 -3.31
C PHE A 27 5.78 14.35 -4.28
N TYR A 28 6.25 13.11 -4.22
CA TYR A 28 5.89 12.04 -5.12
C TYR A 28 5.23 10.89 -4.35
N VAL A 29 4.00 10.56 -4.70
CA VAL A 29 3.28 9.42 -4.11
C VAL A 29 3.33 8.24 -5.07
N ILE A 30 3.87 7.11 -4.62
CA ILE A 30 3.98 5.91 -5.47
C ILE A 30 2.64 5.18 -5.48
N PHE A 31 2.05 5.10 -6.67
CA PHE A 31 0.90 4.24 -6.96
C PHE A 31 1.24 3.29 -8.12
N PHE A 32 1.32 1.98 -7.85
CA PHE A 32 1.48 0.99 -8.91
C PHE A 32 0.15 0.80 -9.67
N GLY A 33 0.25 0.50 -10.97
CA GLY A 33 -0.90 0.24 -11.83
C GLY A 33 -1.71 1.48 -12.20
N ARG A 34 -1.18 2.68 -11.94
CA ARG A 34 -1.73 3.94 -12.45
C ARG A 34 -0.72 4.54 -13.40
N ASP A 35 -1.09 4.62 -14.68
CA ASP A 35 -0.29 5.32 -15.71
C ASP A 35 -0.35 6.85 -15.55
N ALA A 36 -0.61 7.31 -14.32
CA ALA A 36 -0.88 8.71 -13.99
C ALA A 36 0.29 9.42 -13.30
N SER A 37 1.50 8.86 -13.40
CA SER A 37 2.71 9.52 -12.85
C SER A 37 3.92 9.30 -13.74
N LEU A 38 4.81 10.29 -13.78
CA LEU A 38 6.14 10.10 -14.37
C LEU A 38 6.93 9.04 -13.59
N PRO A 39 7.86 8.31 -14.23
CA PRO A 39 8.82 7.47 -13.51
C PRO A 39 9.56 8.25 -12.43
N LEU A 40 9.83 7.61 -11.29
CA LEU A 40 10.50 8.28 -10.16
C LEU A 40 11.87 8.83 -10.56
N GLU A 41 12.64 8.08 -11.34
CA GLU A 41 13.96 8.51 -11.81
C GLU A 41 13.87 9.80 -12.65
N THR A 42 12.86 9.91 -13.51
CA THR A 42 12.61 11.12 -14.30
C THR A 42 12.24 12.30 -13.39
N MET A 43 11.38 12.06 -12.37
CA MET A 43 11.03 13.11 -11.40
C MET A 43 12.25 13.60 -10.63
N VAL A 44 13.12 12.67 -10.21
CA VAL A 44 14.36 12.97 -9.48
C VAL A 44 15.32 13.77 -10.37
N GLU A 45 15.54 13.32 -11.61
CA GLU A 45 16.43 14.01 -12.55
C GLU A 45 15.99 15.46 -12.78
N VAL A 46 14.71 15.68 -13.08
CA VAL A 46 14.18 17.01 -13.29
C VAL A 46 14.29 17.87 -12.04
N ALA A 47 13.86 17.41 -10.90
CA ALA A 47 13.91 18.17 -9.65
C ALA A 47 15.35 18.55 -9.26
N HIS A 48 16.29 17.61 -9.39
CA HIS A 48 17.70 17.84 -9.05
C HIS A 48 18.40 18.82 -9.98
N ARG A 49 18.03 18.90 -11.28
CA ARG A 49 18.53 19.96 -12.18
C ARG A 49 18.22 21.37 -11.64
N HIS A 50 17.12 21.51 -10.93
CA HIS A 50 16.71 22.78 -10.28
C HIS A 50 17.17 22.89 -8.81
N GLY A 51 17.95 21.95 -8.29
CA GLY A 51 18.39 21.93 -6.90
C GLY A 51 17.27 21.65 -5.88
N VAL A 52 16.16 21.07 -6.33
CA VAL A 52 14.96 20.78 -5.51
C VAL A 52 14.96 19.33 -5.07
N PRO A 53 14.82 19.03 -3.76
CA PRO A 53 14.78 17.66 -3.27
C PRO A 53 13.47 16.95 -3.62
N VAL A 54 13.53 15.61 -3.72
CA VAL A 54 12.38 14.74 -3.95
C VAL A 54 12.04 13.95 -2.69
N ILE A 55 10.80 14.11 -2.22
CA ILE A 55 10.24 13.37 -1.08
C ILE A 55 9.25 12.34 -1.61
N VAL A 56 9.45 11.08 -1.28
CA VAL A 56 8.62 9.98 -1.77
C VAL A 56 7.72 9.44 -0.66
N ASP A 57 6.42 9.43 -0.89
CA ASP A 57 5.49 8.66 -0.07
C ASP A 57 5.43 7.21 -0.60
N ALA A 58 6.06 6.32 0.15
CA ALA A 58 6.09 4.88 -0.08
C ALA A 58 5.36 4.12 1.04
N ALA A 59 4.37 4.74 1.69
CA ALA A 59 3.69 4.23 2.88
C ALA A 59 3.14 2.80 2.71
N ALA A 60 2.75 2.42 1.49
CA ALA A 60 2.17 1.11 1.19
C ALA A 60 3.04 0.25 0.26
N GLN A 61 4.32 0.54 0.13
CA GLN A 61 5.21 -0.11 -0.84
C GLN A 61 5.90 -1.38 -0.31
N ASN A 62 5.58 -1.83 0.88
CA ASN A 62 6.05 -3.10 1.44
C ASN A 62 4.94 -4.15 1.43
N PRO A 63 5.25 -5.45 1.20
CA PRO A 63 6.54 -5.99 0.76
C PRO A 63 6.85 -5.62 -0.70
N PRO A 64 8.08 -5.84 -1.23
CA PRO A 64 9.23 -6.51 -0.61
C PRO A 64 10.05 -5.57 0.29
N ALA A 65 10.89 -6.15 1.18
CA ALA A 65 11.71 -5.39 2.12
C ALA A 65 12.78 -4.55 1.40
N GLU A 66 13.23 -4.97 0.23
CA GLU A 66 14.18 -4.22 -0.60
C GLU A 66 13.70 -2.80 -0.94
N ASN A 67 12.38 -2.56 -0.95
CA ASN A 67 11.80 -1.25 -1.18
C ASN A 67 12.22 -0.22 -0.13
N LEU A 68 12.69 -0.65 1.05
CA LEU A 68 13.27 0.25 2.07
C LEU A 68 14.53 0.98 1.58
N TRP A 69 15.22 0.42 0.58
CA TRP A 69 16.44 1.00 -0.03
C TRP A 69 16.27 1.40 -1.49
N LYS A 70 15.33 0.75 -2.18
CA LYS A 70 15.14 0.90 -3.63
C LYS A 70 14.96 2.36 -4.04
N PHE A 71 14.04 3.06 -3.41
CA PHE A 71 13.68 4.42 -3.84
C PHE A 71 14.77 5.45 -3.55
N THR A 72 15.54 5.28 -2.45
CA THR A 72 16.74 6.09 -2.22
C THR A 72 17.85 5.76 -3.22
N GLY A 73 17.97 4.49 -3.62
CA GLY A 73 18.86 4.05 -4.71
C GLY A 73 18.49 4.64 -6.08
N MET A 74 17.22 4.94 -6.31
CA MET A 74 16.72 5.66 -7.50
C MET A 74 16.93 7.18 -7.42
N GLY A 75 17.51 7.68 -6.32
CA GLY A 75 17.89 9.09 -6.15
C GLY A 75 16.95 9.91 -5.25
N ALA A 76 15.87 9.36 -4.73
CA ALA A 76 14.99 10.07 -3.80
C ALA A 76 15.78 10.59 -2.58
N ASP A 77 15.50 11.82 -2.16
CA ASP A 77 16.18 12.46 -1.03
C ASP A 77 15.62 12.01 0.31
N LEU A 78 14.31 11.85 0.39
CA LEU A 78 13.59 11.28 1.54
C LEU A 78 12.53 10.31 1.05
N VAL A 79 12.35 9.21 1.78
CA VAL A 79 11.32 8.21 1.53
C VAL A 79 10.59 7.91 2.83
N ILE A 80 9.27 7.89 2.79
CA ILE A 80 8.40 7.74 3.97
C ILE A 80 7.65 6.40 3.87
N PHE A 81 7.77 5.57 4.90
CA PHE A 81 7.05 4.31 5.03
C PHE A 81 6.13 4.33 6.25
N SER A 82 4.94 3.74 6.11
CA SER A 82 4.04 3.55 7.25
C SER A 82 4.51 2.40 8.15
N GLY A 83 4.63 2.66 9.45
CA GLY A 83 4.95 1.64 10.44
C GLY A 83 3.77 0.69 10.72
N GLY A 84 2.55 1.18 10.66
CA GLY A 84 1.33 0.45 11.00
C GLY A 84 0.78 -0.47 9.91
N LYS A 85 1.36 -0.49 8.72
CA LYS A 85 0.93 -1.35 7.61
C LYS A 85 1.66 -2.71 7.64
N THR A 86 2.36 -3.08 6.58
CA THR A 86 3.01 -4.39 6.42
C THR A 86 4.12 -4.66 7.46
N MET A 87 4.74 -3.62 8.00
CA MET A 87 5.71 -3.76 9.09
C MET A 87 5.06 -4.21 10.41
N ARG A 88 3.75 -4.02 10.58
CA ARG A 88 2.98 -4.37 11.78
C ARG A 88 3.47 -3.69 13.06
N GLY A 89 4.00 -2.50 12.94
CA GLY A 89 4.27 -1.60 14.05
C GLY A 89 3.04 -0.82 14.50
N PRO A 90 3.19 0.11 15.45
CA PRO A 90 2.11 0.98 15.87
C PRO A 90 1.54 1.80 14.72
N GLN A 91 0.21 2.02 14.73
CA GLN A 91 -0.51 2.69 13.64
C GLN A 91 -0.10 4.17 13.48
N ASP A 92 0.28 4.81 14.56
CA ASP A 92 0.72 6.20 14.65
C ASP A 92 2.22 6.38 14.37
N SER A 93 2.89 5.35 13.83
CA SER A 93 4.33 5.36 13.57
C SER A 93 4.66 5.38 12.07
N GLY A 94 5.80 5.98 11.75
CA GLY A 94 6.35 6.00 10.40
C GLY A 94 7.88 5.98 10.41
N LEU A 95 8.46 5.47 9.33
CA LEU A 95 9.90 5.44 9.11
C LEU A 95 10.24 6.40 7.97
N ILE A 96 11.16 7.31 8.21
CA ILE A 96 11.75 8.17 7.18
C ILE A 96 13.18 7.69 6.94
N VAL A 97 13.53 7.41 5.71
CA VAL A 97 14.88 7.09 5.26
C VAL A 97 15.32 8.05 4.16
N GLY A 98 16.62 8.28 4.00
CA GLY A 98 17.09 9.17 2.94
C GLY A 98 18.49 9.72 3.21
N LYS A 99 18.85 10.78 2.47
CA LYS A 99 20.14 11.45 2.57
C LYS A 99 20.32 12.05 3.97
N LYS A 100 21.52 11.89 4.52
CA LYS A 100 21.84 12.30 5.89
C LYS A 100 21.49 13.78 6.18
N GLU A 101 21.78 14.66 5.25
CA GLU A 101 21.50 16.11 5.42
C GLU A 101 20.00 16.40 5.64
N TRP A 102 19.11 15.69 4.92
CA TRP A 102 17.66 15.85 5.05
C TRP A 102 17.13 15.18 6.31
N ILE A 103 17.68 14.03 6.68
CA ILE A 103 17.34 13.37 7.95
C ILE A 103 17.77 14.24 9.15
N ASP A 104 18.93 14.89 9.09
CA ASP A 104 19.40 15.79 10.16
C ASP A 104 18.48 17.04 10.27
N ARG A 105 17.97 17.55 9.15
CA ARG A 105 16.95 18.62 9.15
C ARG A 105 15.63 18.13 9.76
N CYS A 106 15.16 16.94 9.41
CA CYS A 106 13.97 16.34 10.04
C CYS A 106 14.12 16.22 11.56
N ARG A 107 15.30 15.78 12.04
CA ARG A 107 15.59 15.69 13.48
C ARG A 107 15.61 17.05 14.18
N ARG A 108 16.17 18.07 13.52
CA ARG A 108 16.26 19.42 14.08
C ARG A 108 14.90 20.09 14.24
N TRP A 109 14.00 19.90 13.29
CA TRP A 109 12.70 20.59 13.22
C TRP A 109 11.51 19.70 13.57
N GLY A 110 11.72 18.40 13.70
CA GLY A 110 10.72 17.42 14.12
C GLY A 110 10.56 17.35 15.64
N PRO A 111 9.55 16.59 16.11
CA PRO A 111 9.41 16.35 17.55
C PRO A 111 10.65 15.66 18.14
N PRO A 112 11.01 15.93 19.41
CA PRO A 112 10.29 16.74 20.41
C PRO A 112 10.58 18.25 20.39
N THR A 113 11.30 18.73 19.39
CA THR A 113 11.62 20.17 19.26
C THR A 113 10.33 20.99 19.05
N ASP A 114 10.28 22.19 19.58
CA ASP A 114 9.15 23.11 19.42
C ASP A 114 9.15 23.76 18.01
N GLY A 115 8.91 22.93 17.00
CA GLY A 115 8.79 23.30 15.59
C GLY A 115 7.38 23.08 15.05
N VAL A 116 7.22 23.29 13.75
CA VAL A 116 5.94 23.13 13.04
C VAL A 116 5.28 21.76 13.28
N CYS A 117 6.09 20.69 13.40
CA CYS A 117 5.60 19.33 13.60
C CYS A 117 5.44 18.94 15.07
N ARG A 118 5.49 19.89 16.02
CA ARG A 118 5.36 19.55 17.46
C ARG A 118 4.07 18.83 17.80
N GLY A 119 2.98 19.16 17.13
CA GLY A 119 1.68 18.49 17.28
C GLY A 119 1.62 17.06 16.75
N CYS A 120 2.58 16.64 15.90
CA CYS A 120 2.69 15.32 15.33
C CYS A 120 3.65 14.40 16.11
N LYS A 121 3.90 14.70 17.39
CA LYS A 121 4.83 13.95 18.23
C LYS A 121 4.37 12.50 18.43
N THR A 122 5.19 11.57 17.96
CA THR A 122 5.01 10.13 18.23
C THR A 122 5.46 9.80 19.65
N SER A 123 4.76 8.89 20.33
CA SER A 123 5.12 8.44 21.67
C SER A 123 6.42 7.62 21.66
N ARG A 124 7.09 7.53 22.81
CA ARG A 124 8.28 6.67 22.96
C ARG A 124 7.93 5.20 22.73
N GLU A 125 6.78 4.78 23.20
CA GLU A 125 6.25 3.43 23.06
C GLU A 125 6.09 3.08 21.58
N SER A 126 5.52 3.98 20.78
CA SER A 126 5.37 3.80 19.33
C SER A 126 6.72 3.78 18.61
N ILE A 127 7.70 4.59 19.04
CA ILE A 127 9.05 4.56 18.46
C ILE A 127 9.73 3.21 18.74
N VAL A 128 9.69 2.71 19.98
CA VAL A 128 10.27 1.41 20.34
C VAL A 128 9.52 0.27 19.66
N GLY A 129 8.20 0.36 19.59
CA GLY A 129 7.36 -0.60 18.87
C GLY A 129 7.70 -0.67 17.39
N LEU A 130 7.86 0.47 16.73
CA LEU A 130 8.28 0.52 15.32
C LEU A 130 9.70 -0.04 15.14
N TYR A 131 10.65 0.34 16.00
CA TYR A 131 12.00 -0.20 15.93
C TYR A 131 12.02 -1.73 15.95
N LYS A 132 11.26 -2.31 16.89
CA LYS A 132 11.12 -3.78 16.98
C LYS A 132 10.42 -4.36 15.75
N ALA A 133 9.39 -3.69 15.25
CA ALA A 133 8.66 -4.12 14.06
C ALA A 133 9.56 -4.15 12.82
N VAL A 134 10.40 -3.12 12.61
CA VAL A 134 11.38 -3.06 11.52
C VAL A 134 12.39 -4.20 11.64
N GLN A 135 12.95 -4.44 12.85
CA GLN A 135 13.88 -5.56 13.06
C GLN A 135 13.27 -6.90 12.67
N LEU A 136 12.03 -7.17 13.12
CA LEU A 136 11.31 -8.41 12.79
C LEU A 136 10.96 -8.49 11.30
N TYR A 137 10.63 -7.35 10.70
CA TYR A 137 10.33 -7.28 9.27
C TYR A 137 11.53 -7.64 8.41
N LEU A 138 12.72 -7.12 8.75
CA LEU A 138 13.98 -7.40 8.05
C LEU A 138 14.46 -8.85 8.22
N GLN A 139 14.07 -9.50 9.31
CA GLN A 139 14.40 -10.92 9.56
C GLN A 139 13.42 -11.89 8.88
N ARG A 140 12.34 -11.38 8.28
CA ARG A 140 11.31 -12.22 7.67
C ARG A 140 11.82 -12.86 6.39
N ASP A 141 11.60 -14.16 6.23
CA ASP A 141 11.77 -14.84 4.94
C ASP A 141 10.60 -14.45 4.00
N GLU A 142 10.87 -13.55 3.08
CA GLU A 142 9.88 -13.08 2.11
C GLU A 142 9.45 -14.17 1.13
N ALA A 143 10.33 -15.07 0.74
CA ALA A 143 9.97 -16.18 -0.13
C ALA A 143 8.94 -17.08 0.56
N THR A 144 9.12 -17.37 1.84
CA THR A 144 8.13 -18.12 2.64
C THR A 144 6.83 -17.32 2.81
N LEU A 145 6.90 -16.01 3.00
CA LEU A 145 5.70 -15.16 3.04
C LEU A 145 4.93 -15.26 1.71
N MET A 146 5.60 -15.07 0.57
CA MET A 146 4.96 -15.13 -0.75
C MET A 146 4.36 -16.52 -1.04
N ARG A 147 5.05 -17.61 -0.72
CA ARG A 147 4.49 -18.97 -0.81
C ARG A 147 3.22 -19.13 0.02
N THR A 148 3.23 -18.57 1.25
CA THR A 148 2.08 -18.63 2.15
C THR A 148 0.89 -17.83 1.62
N LEU A 149 1.12 -16.62 1.10
CA LEU A 149 0.06 -15.80 0.50
C LEU A 149 -0.53 -16.46 -0.75
N ASN A 150 0.32 -17.03 -1.61
CA ASN A 150 -0.13 -17.77 -2.78
C ASN A 150 -0.98 -19.00 -2.42
N ARG A 151 -0.63 -19.72 -1.35
CA ARG A 151 -1.43 -20.86 -0.85
C ARG A 151 -2.80 -20.42 -0.35
N ARG A 152 -2.86 -19.29 0.35
CA ARG A 152 -4.14 -18.70 0.81
C ARG A 152 -5.00 -18.25 -0.36
N CYS A 153 -4.43 -17.58 -1.36
CA CYS A 153 -5.14 -17.23 -2.59
C CYS A 153 -5.68 -18.47 -3.29
N ALA A 154 -4.91 -19.55 -3.38
CA ALA A 154 -5.37 -20.80 -3.99
C ALA A 154 -6.58 -21.41 -3.24
N ALA A 155 -6.67 -21.25 -1.93
CA ALA A 155 -7.86 -21.66 -1.16
C ALA A 155 -9.06 -20.77 -1.52
N PHE A 156 -8.90 -19.46 -1.54
CA PHE A 156 -9.95 -18.53 -1.97
C PHE A 156 -10.44 -18.83 -3.38
N GLU A 157 -9.55 -19.04 -4.34
CA GLU A 157 -9.89 -19.33 -5.73
C GLU A 157 -10.69 -20.63 -5.90
N ARG A 158 -10.42 -21.66 -5.09
CA ARG A 158 -11.27 -22.86 -5.08
C ARG A 158 -12.70 -22.54 -4.65
N THR A 159 -12.83 -21.89 -3.49
CA THR A 159 -14.15 -21.49 -2.97
C THR A 159 -14.90 -20.59 -3.96
N LEU A 160 -14.23 -19.64 -4.59
CA LEU A 160 -14.84 -18.76 -5.58
C LEU A 160 -15.35 -19.56 -6.80
N ARG A 161 -14.58 -20.53 -7.30
CA ARG A 161 -15.03 -21.42 -8.37
C ARG A 161 -16.26 -22.23 -7.97
N ASP A 162 -16.24 -22.79 -6.77
CA ASP A 162 -17.37 -23.58 -6.24
C ASP A 162 -18.63 -22.74 -6.08
N CYS A 163 -18.51 -21.43 -5.80
CA CYS A 163 -19.59 -20.47 -5.75
C CYS A 163 -19.99 -19.89 -7.12
N GLY A 164 -19.35 -20.31 -8.19
CA GLY A 164 -19.70 -19.91 -9.57
C GLY A 164 -19.12 -18.56 -10.01
N PHE A 165 -18.18 -17.97 -9.27
CA PHE A 165 -17.51 -16.73 -9.67
C PHE A 165 -16.81 -16.88 -11.02
N ILE A 166 -16.83 -15.79 -11.79
CA ILE A 166 -16.19 -15.72 -13.11
C ILE A 166 -14.97 -14.82 -13.08
N GLN A 167 -14.11 -14.92 -14.08
CA GLN A 167 -12.89 -14.11 -14.22
C GLN A 167 -12.05 -14.04 -12.91
N ILE A 168 -11.85 -15.21 -12.30
CA ILE A 168 -11.02 -15.32 -11.11
C ILE A 168 -9.55 -15.09 -11.50
N THR A 169 -8.95 -14.03 -10.97
CA THR A 169 -7.56 -13.65 -11.28
C THR A 169 -6.74 -13.50 -10.01
N ARG A 170 -5.49 -13.98 -10.06
CA ARG A 170 -4.50 -13.71 -9.02
C ARG A 170 -3.51 -12.68 -9.54
N THR A 171 -3.35 -11.57 -8.82
CA THR A 171 -2.32 -10.58 -9.13
C THR A 171 -1.24 -10.60 -8.06
N GLN A 172 -0.03 -10.17 -8.43
CA GLN A 172 1.04 -9.89 -7.46
C GLN A 172 1.03 -8.41 -7.05
N GLU A 173 0.40 -7.55 -7.85
CA GLU A 173 0.31 -6.12 -7.61
C GLU A 173 -1.03 -5.75 -6.99
N GLY A 174 -1.00 -4.89 -6.00
CA GLY A 174 -2.19 -4.37 -5.35
C GLY A 174 -2.50 -2.93 -5.78
N PRO A 175 -3.70 -2.42 -5.44
CA PRO A 175 -4.16 -1.09 -5.86
C PRO A 175 -3.30 0.06 -5.31
N VAL A 176 -2.50 -0.20 -4.29
CA VAL A 176 -1.61 0.79 -3.64
C VAL A 176 -0.14 0.37 -3.68
N GLY A 177 0.25 -0.44 -4.66
CA GLY A 177 1.63 -0.73 -4.98
C GLY A 177 2.36 -1.77 -4.13
N GLN A 178 1.69 -2.44 -3.23
CA GLN A 178 2.27 -3.60 -2.55
C GLN A 178 2.44 -4.76 -3.53
N VAL A 179 3.61 -5.37 -3.54
CA VAL A 179 3.88 -6.55 -4.37
C VAL A 179 3.59 -7.81 -3.55
N MET A 180 2.35 -8.30 -3.62
CA MET A 180 1.93 -9.54 -2.95
C MET A 180 0.69 -10.13 -3.61
N ALA A 181 0.53 -11.45 -3.50
CA ALA A 181 -0.61 -12.14 -4.08
C ALA A 181 -1.95 -11.63 -3.51
N ARG A 182 -2.91 -11.37 -4.40
CA ARG A 182 -4.32 -11.07 -4.11
C ARG A 182 -5.20 -11.76 -5.11
N THR A 183 -6.44 -12.06 -4.71
CA THR A 183 -7.42 -12.68 -5.60
C THR A 183 -8.55 -11.70 -5.88
N TYR A 184 -8.84 -11.49 -7.17
CA TYR A 184 -10.01 -10.78 -7.67
C TYR A 184 -10.96 -11.78 -8.34
N ALA A 185 -12.25 -11.52 -8.26
CA ALA A 185 -13.24 -12.32 -8.97
C ALA A 185 -14.48 -11.46 -9.29
N VAL A 186 -15.11 -11.72 -10.44
CA VAL A 186 -16.37 -11.07 -10.84
C VAL A 186 -17.53 -11.87 -10.27
N MET A 187 -18.51 -11.17 -9.71
CA MET A 187 -19.74 -11.78 -9.18
C MET A 187 -20.50 -12.51 -10.28
N PRO A 188 -20.99 -13.73 -10.03
CA PRO A 188 -21.82 -14.46 -11.00
C PRO A 188 -23.26 -13.95 -11.03
N TYR A 189 -23.74 -13.40 -9.91
CA TYR A 189 -25.06 -12.81 -9.70
C TYR A 189 -25.01 -11.88 -8.47
N GLY A 190 -26.02 -11.05 -8.28
CA GLY A 190 -26.05 -10.07 -7.21
C GLY A 190 -24.97 -8.99 -7.36
N SER A 191 -24.62 -8.32 -6.28
CA SER A 191 -23.61 -7.27 -6.29
C SER A 191 -22.43 -7.56 -5.35
N ALA A 192 -21.24 -7.13 -5.76
CA ALA A 192 -20.03 -7.20 -4.93
C ALA A 192 -20.19 -6.40 -3.62
N LYS A 193 -20.98 -5.32 -3.65
CA LYS A 193 -21.29 -4.52 -2.47
C LYS A 193 -22.13 -5.32 -1.47
N ASP A 194 -23.18 -5.99 -1.92
CA ASP A 194 -24.06 -6.78 -1.03
C ASP A 194 -23.29 -7.93 -0.40
N LEU A 195 -22.43 -8.61 -1.17
CA LEU A 195 -21.55 -9.63 -0.62
C LEU A 195 -20.60 -9.05 0.43
N ALA A 196 -19.98 -7.91 0.15
CA ALA A 196 -19.09 -7.26 1.09
C ALA A 196 -19.82 -6.84 2.38
N ASP A 197 -21.06 -6.36 2.29
CA ASP A 197 -21.87 -5.98 3.43
C ASP A 197 -22.30 -7.22 4.26
N LYS A 198 -22.70 -8.32 3.62
CA LYS A 198 -23.01 -9.60 4.30
C LYS A 198 -21.75 -10.18 4.98
N MET A 199 -20.62 -10.18 4.32
CA MET A 199 -19.34 -10.60 4.89
C MET A 199 -18.95 -9.74 6.10
N ARG A 200 -19.15 -8.42 6.00
CA ARG A 200 -18.90 -7.47 7.10
C ARG A 200 -19.78 -7.73 8.30
N ALA A 201 -21.05 -8.07 8.09
CA ALA A 201 -21.96 -8.45 9.17
C ALA A 201 -21.47 -9.69 9.95
N ASN A 202 -20.65 -10.52 9.32
CA ASN A 202 -19.97 -11.67 9.93
C ASN A 202 -18.52 -11.34 10.39
N GLY A 203 -18.15 -10.06 10.49
CA GLY A 203 -16.83 -9.62 10.94
C GLY A 203 -15.69 -9.80 9.92
N ILE A 204 -16.00 -10.06 8.65
CA ILE A 204 -15.03 -10.29 7.60
C ILE A 204 -15.09 -9.14 6.57
N TYR A 205 -13.97 -8.43 6.42
CA TYR A 205 -13.86 -7.32 5.48
C TYR A 205 -13.23 -7.78 4.17
N ILE A 206 -13.95 -7.62 3.06
CA ILE A 206 -13.48 -7.84 1.70
C ILE A 206 -13.62 -6.58 0.87
N GLY A 207 -12.86 -6.45 -0.22
CA GLY A 207 -13.01 -5.34 -1.15
C GLY A 207 -14.19 -5.56 -2.09
N ALA A 208 -14.98 -4.49 -2.34
CA ALA A 208 -15.90 -4.39 -3.45
C ALA A 208 -15.31 -3.38 -4.45
N GLU A 209 -15.00 -3.84 -5.66
CA GLU A 209 -14.25 -3.13 -6.67
C GLU A 209 -15.12 -2.79 -7.89
N PRO A 210 -14.75 -1.79 -8.70
CA PRO A 210 -15.44 -1.51 -9.96
C PRO A 210 -15.56 -2.74 -10.85
N GLY A 211 -16.62 -2.81 -11.67
CA GLY A 211 -16.90 -3.95 -12.53
C GLY A 211 -17.51 -5.14 -11.79
N ASN A 212 -18.21 -4.89 -10.70
CA ASN A 212 -18.87 -5.91 -9.87
C ASN A 212 -17.91 -7.02 -9.40
N ARG A 213 -16.69 -6.61 -9.01
CA ARG A 213 -15.63 -7.51 -8.57
C ARG A 213 -15.46 -7.45 -7.06
N ILE A 214 -15.01 -8.55 -6.49
CA ILE A 214 -14.52 -8.61 -5.12
C ILE A 214 -12.99 -8.74 -5.11
N LEU A 215 -12.39 -8.27 -4.01
CA LEU A 215 -10.97 -8.42 -3.70
C LEU A 215 -10.81 -9.18 -2.38
N LEU A 216 -10.07 -10.29 -2.41
CA LEU A 216 -9.64 -11.04 -1.24
C LEU A 216 -8.14 -10.84 -1.03
N ASN A 217 -7.79 -10.18 0.10
CA ASN A 217 -6.40 -9.90 0.48
C ASN A 217 -5.95 -10.90 1.56
N PRO A 218 -4.99 -11.80 1.27
CA PRO A 218 -4.57 -12.86 2.19
C PRO A 218 -3.60 -12.41 3.28
N LEU A 219 -3.12 -11.14 3.28
CA LEU A 219 -1.97 -10.71 4.09
C LEU A 219 -2.18 -10.89 5.59
N MET A 220 -3.37 -10.51 6.07
CA MET A 220 -3.64 -10.40 7.51
C MET A 220 -4.43 -11.57 8.08
N VAL A 221 -4.72 -12.61 7.29
CA VAL A 221 -5.47 -13.78 7.74
C VAL A 221 -4.53 -14.92 8.17
N THR A 222 -4.89 -15.62 9.24
CA THR A 222 -4.23 -16.86 9.68
C THR A 222 -4.76 -18.07 8.88
N PRO A 223 -4.10 -19.23 8.92
CA PRO A 223 -4.63 -20.44 8.27
C PRO A 223 -6.04 -20.83 8.72
N ALA A 224 -6.35 -20.69 10.02
CA ALA A 224 -7.70 -20.95 10.55
C ALA A 224 -8.72 -19.95 9.98
N GLN A 225 -8.37 -18.67 9.94
CA GLN A 225 -9.23 -17.63 9.38
C GLN A 225 -9.48 -17.80 7.87
N VAL A 226 -8.54 -18.37 7.11
CA VAL A 226 -8.78 -18.69 5.70
C VAL A 226 -9.97 -19.62 5.55
N LYS A 227 -10.08 -20.66 6.39
CA LYS A 227 -11.22 -21.57 6.40
C LYS A 227 -12.52 -20.81 6.69
N THR A 228 -12.53 -20.01 7.76
CA THR A 228 -13.69 -19.19 8.14
C THR A 228 -14.12 -18.26 7.01
N VAL A 229 -13.18 -17.57 6.35
CA VAL A 229 -13.49 -16.69 5.20
C VAL A 229 -14.15 -17.48 4.08
N CYS A 230 -13.62 -18.66 3.74
CA CYS A 230 -14.18 -19.51 2.69
C CYS A 230 -15.60 -19.99 3.02
N GLU A 231 -15.82 -20.47 4.22
CA GLU A 231 -17.13 -20.98 4.69
C GLU A 231 -18.17 -19.85 4.72
N THR A 232 -17.80 -18.69 5.29
CA THR A 232 -18.70 -17.52 5.35
C THR A 232 -19.03 -17.00 3.96
N LEU A 233 -18.05 -16.94 3.05
CA LEU A 233 -18.28 -16.53 1.67
C LEU A 233 -19.30 -17.44 0.98
N THR A 234 -19.18 -18.76 1.13
CA THR A 234 -20.13 -19.73 0.58
C THR A 234 -21.55 -19.49 1.14
N THR A 235 -21.68 -19.29 2.44
CA THR A 235 -22.97 -19.01 3.09
C THR A 235 -23.58 -17.70 2.60
N CYS A 236 -22.80 -16.62 2.50
CA CYS A 236 -23.28 -15.33 2.01
C CYS A 236 -23.72 -15.40 0.53
N MET A 237 -22.98 -16.15 -0.29
CA MET A 237 -23.37 -16.36 -1.69
C MET A 237 -24.68 -17.14 -1.83
N GLN A 238 -24.90 -18.15 -0.97
CA GLN A 238 -26.18 -18.88 -0.92
C GLN A 238 -27.33 -17.94 -0.56
N GLN A 239 -27.17 -17.10 0.48
CA GLN A 239 -28.15 -16.10 0.87
C GLN A 239 -28.51 -15.13 -0.26
N ILE A 240 -27.49 -14.60 -0.97
CA ILE A 240 -27.72 -13.71 -2.11
C ILE A 240 -28.51 -14.43 -3.21
N LYS A 241 -28.23 -15.71 -3.44
CA LYS A 241 -28.94 -16.50 -4.45
C LYS A 241 -30.41 -16.73 -4.10
N GLU A 242 -30.74 -16.89 -2.81
CA GLU A 242 -32.09 -17.09 -2.31
C GLU A 242 -32.94 -15.80 -2.31
N GLU A 243 -32.26 -14.63 -2.32
CA GLU A 243 -32.90 -13.30 -2.35
C GLU A 243 -33.19 -12.81 -3.79
N LEU A 244 -32.72 -13.50 -4.85
CA LEU A 244 -32.93 -13.17 -6.27
C LEU A 244 -34.13 -13.90 -6.86
#